data_dec86a93609b895fd731e112a7908c16
#
_entry.id   dec86a93609b895fd731e112a7908c16
#
_cell.length_a   1.000
_cell.length_b   1.000
_cell.length_c   1.000
_cell.angle_alpha   90.00
_cell.angle_beta   90.00
_cell.angle_gamma   90.00
#
_symmetry.space_group_name_H-M   'P 1'
#
loop_
_entity.id
_entity.type
_entity.pdbx_description
1 polymer ?
#
loop_
_entity_poly.entity_id
_entity_poly.type
_entity_poly.pdbx_seq_one_letter_code
_entity_poly.pdbx_strand_id
1 'polypeptide(L)'
;MTTDAVFTRPTHAEPTSRQIALRTRGHSHGGLTRLVSPGDIGEQIKPFVFLDYFETDPATAPKFGFHPHSGIATLTLIISGQAFYKETTGREGVIETGGVEWMRASSGVWHTGGMFGTERIKGFQLWVAMPPELELAEPDSQYLGASDFHSAGPARVVAGEYDGIKSVVSSPRGMTYLDVRLKAGERWTFRPPEGHDVAWIASHQGTVATPERISTGEFAAFEEGDRPIRFEALSDTGFILGSAVKHPYDLVTGHYSVHTNAASLRIGEKNISEIGRRLHNQGVLGRAGR
;
A
#
# COMPACT_ATOMS: atom_id res chain seq x y z
N MET A 1 66.98 -7.20 10.78
CA MET A 1 65.87 -7.91 10.10
C MET A 1 64.59 -7.51 10.80
N THR A 2 63.87 -6.56 10.23
CA THR A 2 62.58 -6.06 10.76
C THR A 2 61.49 -6.77 10.00
N THR A 3 60.71 -7.58 10.70
CA THR A 3 59.55 -8.28 10.20
C THR A 3 58.32 -7.31 10.18
N ASP A 4 57.93 -6.88 8.98
CA ASP A 4 56.68 -6.15 8.81
C ASP A 4 55.47 -7.04 9.08
N ALA A 5 54.74 -6.73 10.15
CA ALA A 5 53.46 -7.36 10.44
C ALA A 5 52.39 -6.80 9.49
N VAL A 6 51.93 -7.63 8.54
CA VAL A 6 50.78 -7.32 7.70
C VAL A 6 49.51 -7.41 8.54
N PHE A 7 48.95 -6.26 8.92
CA PHE A 7 47.62 -6.16 9.51
C PHE A 7 46.56 -6.38 8.42
N THR A 8 46.02 -7.57 8.30
CA THR A 8 44.80 -7.86 7.55
C THR A 8 43.64 -7.23 8.30
N ARG A 9 43.00 -6.18 7.70
CA ARG A 9 41.71 -5.68 8.19
C ARG A 9 40.72 -6.82 8.20
N PRO A 10 39.93 -7.00 9.28
CA PRO A 10 38.81 -7.94 9.25
C PRO A 10 37.83 -7.51 8.16
N THR A 11 37.62 -8.40 7.21
CA THR A 11 36.52 -8.28 6.24
C THR A 11 35.22 -8.34 7.05
N HIS A 12 34.58 -7.20 7.29
CA HIS A 12 33.20 -7.20 7.79
C HIS A 12 32.37 -8.00 6.79
N ALA A 13 31.97 -9.21 7.16
CA ALA A 13 30.98 -9.94 6.39
C ALA A 13 29.75 -9.04 6.27
N GLU A 14 29.35 -8.72 5.04
CA GLU A 14 28.15 -7.90 4.83
C GLU A 14 26.96 -8.61 5.48
N PRO A 15 26.09 -7.89 6.22
CA PRO A 15 24.95 -8.50 6.87
C PRO A 15 24.11 -9.26 5.86
N THR A 16 23.71 -10.48 6.22
CA THR A 16 22.86 -11.33 5.40
C THR A 16 21.53 -10.62 5.11
N SER A 17 21.06 -10.65 3.86
CA SER A 17 19.76 -10.09 3.48
C SER A 17 18.63 -10.77 4.29
N ARG A 18 17.54 -10.03 4.58
CA ARG A 18 16.32 -10.61 5.16
C ARG A 18 15.77 -11.69 4.24
N GLN A 19 15.29 -12.78 4.83
CA GLN A 19 14.68 -13.88 4.09
C GLN A 19 13.19 -13.61 3.85
N ILE A 20 12.62 -14.26 2.84
CA ILE A 20 11.18 -14.23 2.60
C ILE A 20 10.53 -15.19 3.60
N ALA A 21 9.59 -14.68 4.38
CA ALA A 21 8.78 -15.45 5.32
C ALA A 21 7.51 -16.01 4.67
N LEU A 22 6.96 -15.28 3.70
CA LEU A 22 5.70 -15.62 3.04
C LEU A 22 5.69 -15.09 1.62
N ARG A 23 5.07 -15.83 0.70
CA ARG A 23 4.80 -15.35 -0.66
C ARG A 23 3.47 -15.89 -1.18
N THR A 24 2.81 -15.11 -2.05
CA THR A 24 1.53 -15.45 -2.66
C THR A 24 1.37 -14.80 -4.02
N ARG A 25 0.49 -15.38 -4.85
CA ARG A 25 -0.08 -14.73 -6.05
C ARG A 25 -1.51 -14.23 -5.81
N GLY A 26 -2.03 -14.43 -4.61
CA GLY A 26 -3.38 -14.04 -4.25
C GLY A 26 -4.48 -14.79 -5.01
N HIS A 27 -5.65 -14.16 -5.01
CA HIS A 27 -6.83 -14.68 -5.70
C HIS A 27 -7.33 -13.65 -6.70
N SER A 28 -7.41 -14.04 -7.98
CA SER A 28 -7.79 -13.14 -9.07
C SER A 28 -9.26 -13.32 -9.48
N HIS A 29 -9.93 -12.20 -9.69
CA HIS A 29 -11.29 -12.13 -10.23
C HIS A 29 -11.48 -10.86 -11.07
N GLY A 30 -11.87 -11.00 -12.34
CA GLY A 30 -12.24 -9.85 -13.19
C GLY A 30 -11.15 -8.80 -13.40
N GLY A 31 -9.86 -9.19 -13.42
CA GLY A 31 -8.73 -8.25 -13.55
C GLY A 31 -8.29 -7.59 -12.25
N LEU A 32 -8.83 -8.06 -11.11
CA LEU A 32 -8.47 -7.64 -9.77
C LEU A 32 -7.91 -8.85 -9.00
N THR A 33 -6.77 -8.68 -8.36
CA THR A 33 -6.09 -9.74 -7.58
C THR A 33 -5.94 -9.31 -6.13
N ARG A 34 -6.65 -9.98 -5.21
CA ARG A 34 -6.50 -9.82 -3.77
C ARG A 34 -5.21 -10.51 -3.32
N LEU A 35 -4.20 -9.72 -2.94
CA LEU A 35 -2.92 -10.21 -2.45
C LEU A 35 -2.88 -10.33 -0.92
N VAL A 36 -3.54 -9.43 -0.21
CA VAL A 36 -3.58 -9.37 1.26
C VAL A 36 -4.98 -9.07 1.74
N SER A 37 -5.45 -9.78 2.77
CA SER A 37 -6.70 -9.50 3.48
C SER A 37 -6.44 -9.27 4.98
N PRO A 38 -7.31 -8.51 5.69
CA PRO A 38 -7.10 -8.21 7.12
C PRO A 38 -7.07 -9.44 8.02
N GLY A 39 -7.81 -10.52 7.66
CA GLY A 39 -7.91 -11.75 8.45
C GLY A 39 -6.84 -12.81 8.12
N ASP A 40 -5.87 -12.50 7.27
CA ASP A 40 -4.79 -13.42 6.88
C ASP A 40 -3.42 -12.74 6.95
N ILE A 41 -2.80 -12.49 5.78
CA ILE A 41 -1.48 -11.84 5.69
C ILE A 41 -1.46 -10.46 6.35
N GLY A 42 -2.57 -9.73 6.34
CA GLY A 42 -2.69 -8.41 6.96
C GLY A 42 -2.36 -8.39 8.45
N GLU A 43 -2.68 -9.46 9.20
CA GLU A 43 -2.27 -9.60 10.60
C GLU A 43 -0.75 -9.67 10.79
N GLN A 44 -0.06 -10.24 9.81
CA GLN A 44 1.39 -10.43 9.89
C GLN A 44 2.17 -9.17 9.53
N ILE A 45 1.60 -8.36 8.60
CA ILE A 45 2.28 -7.17 8.05
C ILE A 45 1.61 -5.84 8.45
N LYS A 46 0.73 -5.84 9.44
CA LYS A 46 0.09 -4.61 9.94
C LYS A 46 1.12 -3.52 10.28
N PRO A 47 0.88 -2.26 9.89
CA PRO A 47 -0.41 -1.63 9.59
C PRO A 47 -0.97 -1.86 8.17
N PHE A 48 -0.28 -2.56 7.28
CA PHE A 48 -0.73 -2.85 5.92
C PHE A 48 -1.69 -4.04 5.94
N VAL A 49 -3.00 -3.79 5.94
CA VAL A 49 -3.99 -4.83 6.24
C VAL A 49 -4.71 -5.40 5.02
N PHE A 50 -4.57 -4.77 3.86
CA PHE A 50 -5.25 -5.16 2.63
C PHE A 50 -4.46 -4.68 1.44
N LEU A 51 -4.32 -5.51 0.41
CA LEU A 51 -3.69 -5.12 -0.85
C LEU A 51 -4.37 -5.79 -2.02
N ASP A 52 -4.92 -4.98 -2.92
CA ASP A 52 -5.34 -5.40 -4.25
C ASP A 52 -4.37 -4.89 -5.32
N TYR A 53 -4.01 -5.77 -6.25
CA TYR A 53 -3.43 -5.43 -7.53
C TYR A 53 -4.51 -5.48 -8.59
N PHE A 54 -4.60 -4.46 -9.42
CA PHE A 54 -5.51 -4.45 -10.55
C PHE A 54 -4.77 -4.19 -11.86
N GLU A 55 -5.12 -4.99 -12.86
CA GLU A 55 -4.69 -4.79 -14.24
C GLU A 55 -5.82 -5.22 -15.15
N THR A 56 -6.52 -4.26 -15.76
CA THR A 56 -7.73 -4.57 -16.51
C THR A 56 -8.00 -3.54 -17.59
N ASP A 57 -8.79 -3.97 -18.57
CA ASP A 57 -9.33 -3.11 -19.60
C ASP A 57 -10.59 -2.38 -19.06
N PRO A 58 -10.73 -1.06 -19.26
CA PRO A 58 -11.89 -0.30 -18.82
C PRO A 58 -13.23 -0.88 -19.29
N ALA A 59 -13.28 -1.51 -20.46
CA ALA A 59 -14.49 -2.11 -20.99
C ALA A 59 -14.99 -3.33 -20.21
N THR A 60 -14.09 -4.04 -19.52
CA THR A 60 -14.37 -5.27 -18.77
C THR A 60 -14.18 -5.13 -17.27
N ALA A 61 -13.75 -3.97 -16.84
CA ALA A 61 -13.46 -3.69 -15.44
C ALA A 61 -14.70 -3.83 -14.54
N PRO A 62 -14.54 -4.35 -13.31
CA PRO A 62 -15.63 -4.33 -12.35
C PRO A 62 -16.03 -2.89 -12.01
N LYS A 63 -17.33 -2.65 -11.87
CA LYS A 63 -17.86 -1.36 -11.43
C LYS A 63 -18.03 -1.37 -9.92
N PHE A 64 -17.40 -0.44 -9.25
CA PHE A 64 -17.53 -0.27 -7.80
C PHE A 64 -18.59 0.81 -7.52
N GLY A 65 -19.69 0.42 -6.88
CA GLY A 65 -20.66 1.38 -6.35
C GLY A 65 -20.11 2.13 -5.14
N PHE A 66 -20.88 3.11 -4.67
CA PHE A 66 -20.57 3.76 -3.38
C PHE A 66 -20.49 2.71 -2.26
N HIS A 67 -19.41 2.71 -1.54
CA HIS A 67 -19.16 1.83 -0.39
C HIS A 67 -18.41 2.60 0.71
N PRO A 68 -18.58 2.18 1.96
CA PRO A 68 -17.98 2.89 3.09
C PRO A 68 -16.63 2.34 3.52
N HIS A 69 -15.89 3.15 4.29
CA HIS A 69 -14.75 2.71 5.10
C HIS A 69 -14.74 3.44 6.43
N SER A 70 -14.24 2.79 7.49
CA SER A 70 -13.86 3.43 8.75
C SER A 70 -12.66 2.73 9.41
N GLY A 71 -11.90 3.48 10.23
CA GLY A 71 -10.73 2.98 10.96
C GLY A 71 -9.47 2.76 10.12
N ILE A 72 -9.54 2.98 8.82
CA ILE A 72 -8.43 2.80 7.88
C ILE A 72 -8.17 4.06 7.06
N ALA A 73 -7.01 4.06 6.39
CA ALA A 73 -6.82 4.85 5.17
C ALA A 73 -6.73 3.92 3.96
N THR A 74 -7.28 4.34 2.83
CA THR A 74 -7.02 3.73 1.53
C THR A 74 -5.94 4.52 0.80
N LEU A 75 -5.02 3.82 0.14
CA LEU A 75 -4.04 4.39 -0.77
C LEU A 75 -4.17 3.71 -2.12
N THR A 76 -4.63 4.45 -3.12
CA THR A 76 -4.66 3.99 -4.52
C THR A 76 -3.46 4.59 -5.25
N LEU A 77 -2.64 3.74 -5.85
CA LEU A 77 -1.52 4.14 -6.70
C LEU A 77 -1.80 3.69 -8.13
N ILE A 78 -1.88 4.64 -9.06
CA ILE A 78 -2.05 4.35 -10.49
C ILE A 78 -0.68 4.19 -11.15
N ILE A 79 -0.36 2.98 -11.59
CA ILE A 79 0.89 2.67 -12.33
C ILE A 79 0.78 3.05 -13.81
N SER A 80 -0.39 2.83 -14.42
CA SER A 80 -0.74 3.27 -15.79
C SER A 80 -2.25 3.38 -15.96
N GLY A 81 -2.71 4.20 -16.91
CA GLY A 81 -4.10 4.52 -17.13
C GLY A 81 -4.64 5.57 -16.14
N GLN A 82 -5.95 5.63 -15.98
CA GLN A 82 -6.64 6.66 -15.18
C GLN A 82 -7.77 6.05 -14.36
N ALA A 83 -8.07 6.62 -13.20
CA ALA A 83 -9.23 6.27 -12.39
C ALA A 83 -10.01 7.52 -11.99
N PHE A 84 -11.35 7.47 -12.07
CA PHE A 84 -12.18 8.50 -11.44
C PHE A 84 -12.42 8.18 -9.97
N TYR A 85 -12.65 9.19 -9.18
CA TYR A 85 -13.03 9.07 -7.77
C TYR A 85 -14.11 10.08 -7.40
N LYS A 86 -14.92 9.72 -6.41
CA LYS A 86 -15.90 10.60 -5.77
C LYS A 86 -16.16 10.14 -4.35
N GLU A 87 -16.15 11.06 -3.40
CA GLU A 87 -16.35 10.74 -1.99
C GLU A 87 -17.24 11.73 -1.22
N THR A 88 -17.67 11.35 -0.02
CA THR A 88 -18.62 12.11 0.80
C THR A 88 -18.02 13.31 1.52
N THR A 89 -16.70 13.51 1.46
CA THR A 89 -16.07 14.78 1.88
C THR A 89 -16.20 15.88 0.84
N GLY A 90 -16.81 15.57 -0.31
CA GLY A 90 -17.07 16.53 -1.41
C GLY A 90 -15.98 16.58 -2.48
N ARG A 91 -15.00 15.67 -2.43
CA ARG A 91 -13.95 15.57 -3.45
C ARG A 91 -14.35 14.62 -4.56
N GLU A 92 -14.11 15.03 -5.80
CA GLU A 92 -14.29 14.22 -7.00
C GLU A 92 -13.29 14.63 -8.08
N GLY A 93 -12.87 13.70 -8.92
CA GLY A 93 -11.93 13.98 -10.01
C GLY A 93 -11.40 12.72 -10.68
N VAL A 94 -10.21 12.85 -11.28
CA VAL A 94 -9.49 11.78 -11.97
C VAL A 94 -8.06 11.69 -11.40
N ILE A 95 -7.62 10.48 -11.14
CA ILE A 95 -6.25 10.15 -10.76
C ILE A 95 -5.55 9.68 -12.03
N GLU A 96 -4.52 10.40 -12.43
CA GLU A 96 -3.72 10.14 -13.62
C GLU A 96 -2.63 9.07 -13.34
N THR A 97 -2.00 8.58 -14.42
CA THR A 97 -0.81 7.73 -14.32
C THR A 97 0.24 8.33 -13.38
N GLY A 98 0.70 7.53 -12.43
CA GLY A 98 1.64 7.94 -11.38
C GLY A 98 1.01 8.72 -10.23
N GLY A 99 -0.28 9.07 -10.33
CA GLY A 99 -1.03 9.75 -9.29
C GLY A 99 -1.41 8.82 -8.14
N VAL A 100 -1.78 9.45 -7.02
CA VAL A 100 -2.09 8.78 -5.75
C VAL A 100 -3.35 9.37 -5.14
N GLU A 101 -4.25 8.51 -4.69
CA GLU A 101 -5.26 8.83 -3.69
C GLU A 101 -4.74 8.40 -2.32
N TRP A 102 -4.85 9.27 -1.34
CA TRP A 102 -4.79 8.95 0.07
C TRP A 102 -6.08 9.40 0.71
N MET A 103 -6.96 8.47 1.05
CA MET A 103 -8.22 8.75 1.74
C MET A 103 -8.18 8.13 3.14
N ARG A 104 -7.87 8.94 4.15
CA ARG A 104 -7.99 8.53 5.54
C ARG A 104 -9.45 8.60 5.96
N ALA A 105 -10.12 7.45 5.93
CA ALA A 105 -11.54 7.34 6.23
C ALA A 105 -11.86 7.58 7.72
N SER A 106 -10.94 7.22 8.63
CA SER A 106 -11.05 7.50 10.06
C SER A 106 -12.43 7.20 10.65
N SER A 107 -13.20 8.22 11.09
CA SER A 107 -14.54 8.06 11.64
C SER A 107 -15.59 7.58 10.62
N GLY A 108 -15.35 7.73 9.33
CA GLY A 108 -16.20 7.19 8.27
C GLY A 108 -16.27 8.04 7.00
N VAL A 109 -16.07 7.41 5.86
CA VAL A 109 -16.25 7.97 4.52
C VAL A 109 -16.99 6.97 3.66
N TRP A 110 -17.85 7.44 2.76
CA TRP A 110 -18.35 6.70 1.61
C TRP A 110 -17.69 7.22 0.36
N HIS A 111 -17.23 6.31 -0.49
CA HIS A 111 -16.64 6.68 -1.77
C HIS A 111 -17.02 5.71 -2.88
N THR A 112 -16.80 6.13 -4.10
CA THR A 112 -16.83 5.31 -5.30
C THR A 112 -15.67 5.70 -6.19
N GLY A 113 -15.21 4.77 -6.97
CA GLY A 113 -14.17 4.98 -7.96
C GLY A 113 -14.24 3.91 -9.03
N GLY A 114 -13.50 4.12 -10.09
CA GLY A 114 -13.44 3.16 -11.17
C GLY A 114 -12.51 3.64 -12.26
N MET A 115 -12.38 2.83 -13.27
CA MET A 115 -11.52 3.15 -14.40
C MET A 115 -12.09 4.27 -15.23
N PHE A 116 -11.23 5.13 -15.73
CA PHE A 116 -11.56 6.28 -16.55
C PHE A 116 -10.79 6.23 -17.86
N GLY A 117 -11.42 6.69 -18.96
CA GLY A 117 -10.81 6.66 -20.28
C GLY A 117 -10.91 5.30 -20.98
N THR A 118 -10.07 5.09 -21.97
CA THR A 118 -10.04 3.90 -22.86
C THR A 118 -8.78 3.06 -22.72
N GLU A 119 -7.78 3.57 -22.02
CA GLU A 119 -6.52 2.87 -21.82
C GLU A 119 -6.62 1.83 -20.71
N ARG A 120 -5.87 0.75 -20.86
CA ARG A 120 -5.73 -0.28 -19.82
C ARG A 120 -5.18 0.34 -18.54
N ILE A 121 -5.84 0.10 -17.43
CA ILE A 121 -5.39 0.58 -16.13
C ILE A 121 -4.63 -0.50 -15.37
N LYS A 122 -3.60 -0.08 -14.64
CA LYS A 122 -2.81 -0.89 -13.73
C LYS A 122 -2.54 -0.09 -12.46
N GLY A 123 -2.64 -0.74 -11.31
CA GLY A 123 -2.33 -0.08 -10.04
C GLY A 123 -2.53 -0.98 -8.83
N PHE A 124 -2.47 -0.35 -7.69
CA PHE A 124 -2.66 -0.99 -6.39
C PHE A 124 -3.63 -0.21 -5.53
N GLN A 125 -4.42 -0.94 -4.74
CA GLN A 125 -5.17 -0.38 -3.62
C GLN A 125 -4.71 -1.02 -2.32
N LEU A 126 -4.18 -0.20 -1.42
CA LEU A 126 -3.69 -0.58 -0.11
C LEU A 126 -4.65 -0.04 0.96
N TRP A 127 -4.93 -0.83 2.01
CA TRP A 127 -5.49 -0.29 3.23
C TRP A 127 -4.44 -0.30 4.34
N VAL A 128 -4.39 0.82 5.04
CA VAL A 128 -3.53 1.03 6.21
C VAL A 128 -4.42 1.17 7.44
N ALA A 129 -4.25 0.29 8.41
CA ALA A 129 -4.94 0.40 9.71
C ALA A 129 -4.47 1.65 10.45
N MET A 130 -5.41 2.44 10.93
CA MET A 130 -5.09 3.66 11.68
C MET A 130 -4.81 3.34 13.15
N PRO A 131 -3.87 4.04 13.78
CA PRO A 131 -3.66 3.95 15.22
C PRO A 131 -4.85 4.58 15.98
N PRO A 132 -5.01 4.31 17.29
CA PRO A 132 -6.19 4.73 18.08
C PRO A 132 -6.51 6.22 18.00
N GLU A 133 -5.50 7.06 17.93
CA GLU A 133 -5.66 8.52 17.83
C GLU A 133 -6.18 9.01 16.48
N LEU A 134 -6.11 8.17 15.43
CA LEU A 134 -6.53 8.49 14.07
C LEU A 134 -7.74 7.69 13.60
N GLU A 135 -8.01 6.53 14.20
CA GLU A 135 -9.06 5.60 13.69
C GLU A 135 -10.49 6.17 13.76
N LEU A 136 -10.74 7.14 14.63
CA LEU A 136 -12.02 7.85 14.77
C LEU A 136 -11.89 9.37 14.58
N ALA A 137 -10.74 9.86 14.10
CA ALA A 137 -10.54 11.27 13.79
C ALA A 137 -11.43 11.74 12.63
N GLU A 138 -11.45 13.03 12.35
CA GLU A 138 -12.09 13.56 11.14
C GLU A 138 -11.44 12.98 9.89
N PRO A 139 -12.23 12.59 8.88
CA PRO A 139 -11.71 12.14 7.60
C PRO A 139 -10.83 13.20 6.93
N ASP A 140 -9.82 12.74 6.20
CA ASP A 140 -8.93 13.60 5.42
C ASP A 140 -8.49 12.90 4.14
N SER A 141 -8.55 13.60 3.01
CA SER A 141 -8.22 13.01 1.71
C SER A 141 -7.31 13.92 0.90
N GLN A 142 -6.31 13.31 0.28
CA GLN A 142 -5.37 13.95 -0.64
C GLN A 142 -5.39 13.23 -1.98
N TYR A 143 -5.45 13.99 -3.06
CA TYR A 143 -5.36 13.51 -4.43
C TYR A 143 -4.19 14.24 -5.08
N LEU A 144 -3.16 13.48 -5.44
CA LEU A 144 -1.83 13.99 -5.77
C LEU A 144 -1.41 13.48 -7.15
N GLY A 145 -0.78 14.34 -7.93
CA GLY A 145 -0.22 14.01 -9.23
C GLY A 145 1.17 13.38 -9.12
N ALA A 146 1.64 12.77 -10.21
CA ALA A 146 2.98 12.16 -10.25
C ALA A 146 4.11 13.15 -9.92
N SER A 147 3.95 14.42 -10.28
CA SER A 147 4.94 15.49 -10.04
C SER A 147 5.09 15.91 -8.58
N ASP A 148 4.14 15.53 -7.72
CA ASP A 148 4.18 15.88 -6.29
C ASP A 148 5.16 15.00 -5.50
N PHE A 149 5.66 13.93 -6.11
CA PHE A 149 6.51 12.92 -5.46
C PHE A 149 7.96 13.01 -5.87
N HIS A 150 8.86 12.79 -4.91
CA HIS A 150 10.30 12.75 -5.11
C HIS A 150 10.82 11.32 -4.91
N SER A 151 12.02 11.05 -5.44
CA SER A 151 12.65 9.74 -5.39
C SER A 151 13.98 9.77 -4.64
N ALA A 152 14.24 8.71 -3.89
CA ALA A 152 15.55 8.36 -3.32
C ALA A 152 16.15 7.22 -4.18
N GLY A 153 17.03 7.57 -5.09
CA GLY A 153 17.54 6.62 -6.09
C GLY A 153 16.41 6.05 -6.97
N PRO A 154 16.26 4.71 -7.07
CA PRO A 154 15.24 4.07 -7.88
C PRO A 154 13.86 4.06 -7.21
N ALA A 155 13.74 4.50 -5.95
CA ALA A 155 12.54 4.42 -5.12
C ALA A 155 11.82 5.77 -5.05
N ARG A 156 10.65 5.91 -5.68
CA ARG A 156 9.73 7.02 -5.50
C ARG A 156 9.02 6.89 -4.15
N VAL A 157 9.11 7.93 -3.30
CA VAL A 157 8.54 7.91 -1.94
C VAL A 157 7.07 8.33 -2.01
N VAL A 158 6.17 7.33 -2.03
CA VAL A 158 4.73 7.53 -2.17
C VAL A 158 4.09 7.91 -0.83
N ALA A 159 4.49 7.27 0.28
CA ALA A 159 4.05 7.68 1.62
C ALA A 159 5.18 7.49 2.63
N GLY A 160 5.15 8.28 3.71
CA GLY A 160 6.16 8.26 4.76
C GLY A 160 7.47 8.96 4.37
N GLU A 161 8.58 8.42 4.84
CA GLU A 161 9.92 8.96 4.60
C GLU A 161 10.90 7.83 4.27
N TYR A 162 11.81 8.06 3.34
CA TYR A 162 12.87 7.12 2.99
C TYR A 162 14.11 7.88 2.48
N ASP A 163 15.28 7.54 3.04
CA ASP A 163 16.59 8.09 2.66
C ASP A 163 16.61 9.63 2.54
N GLY A 164 16.02 10.30 3.55
CA GLY A 164 15.93 11.76 3.64
C GLY A 164 14.86 12.41 2.75
N ILE A 165 14.14 11.64 1.94
CA ILE A 165 13.01 12.12 1.13
C ILE A 165 11.71 11.85 1.89
N LYS A 166 10.92 12.90 2.14
CA LYS A 166 9.60 12.82 2.77
C LYS A 166 8.50 13.00 1.74
N SER A 167 7.50 12.12 1.78
CA SER A 167 6.30 12.26 0.97
C SER A 167 5.42 13.42 1.43
N VAL A 168 4.65 13.97 0.50
CA VAL A 168 3.59 14.96 0.75
C VAL A 168 2.29 14.31 1.28
N VAL A 169 2.19 12.99 1.25
CA VAL A 169 1.06 12.25 1.81
C VAL A 169 1.08 12.32 3.34
N SER A 170 -0.05 12.71 3.94
CA SER A 170 -0.25 12.80 5.39
C SER A 170 -0.47 11.43 6.04
N SER A 171 0.49 10.51 5.83
CA SER A 171 0.45 9.16 6.41
C SER A 171 0.83 9.15 7.90
N PRO A 172 0.40 8.15 8.69
CA PRO A 172 0.90 7.92 10.03
C PRO A 172 2.43 7.79 10.06
N ARG A 173 3.03 8.16 11.19
CA ARG A 173 4.47 7.96 11.40
C ARG A 173 4.82 6.47 11.44
N GLY A 174 6.08 6.14 11.14
CA GLY A 174 6.59 4.77 11.23
C GLY A 174 6.10 3.87 10.11
N MET A 175 5.73 4.42 8.96
CA MET A 175 5.47 3.67 7.73
C MET A 175 6.13 4.33 6.53
N THR A 176 6.46 3.50 5.54
CA THR A 176 7.01 3.91 4.24
C THR A 176 6.37 3.07 3.15
N TYR A 177 5.98 3.70 2.05
CA TYR A 177 5.46 3.04 0.86
C TYR A 177 6.13 3.61 -0.38
N LEU A 178 6.79 2.74 -1.14
CA LEU A 178 7.65 3.08 -2.26
C LEU A 178 7.14 2.46 -3.56
N ASP A 179 7.26 3.19 -4.68
CA ASP A 179 7.22 2.63 -6.05
C ASP A 179 8.67 2.55 -6.56
N VAL A 180 9.17 1.35 -6.75
CA VAL A 180 10.58 1.08 -7.09
C VAL A 180 10.68 0.59 -8.52
N ARG A 181 11.64 1.17 -9.27
CA ARG A 181 11.91 0.81 -10.65
C ARG A 181 13.40 0.58 -10.86
N LEU A 182 13.74 -0.62 -11.34
CA LEU A 182 15.11 -1.05 -11.59
C LEU A 182 15.26 -1.49 -13.05
N LYS A 183 16.38 -1.12 -13.66
CA LYS A 183 16.78 -1.65 -14.97
C LYS A 183 17.37 -3.04 -14.85
N ALA A 184 17.29 -3.83 -15.93
CA ALA A 184 17.91 -5.16 -15.97
C ALA A 184 19.39 -5.09 -15.54
N GLY A 185 19.77 -5.95 -14.59
CA GLY A 185 21.10 -6.01 -14.00
C GLY A 185 21.36 -4.98 -12.89
N GLU A 186 20.45 -4.04 -12.65
CA GLU A 186 20.58 -3.06 -11.57
C GLU A 186 20.40 -3.73 -10.21
N ARG A 187 21.21 -3.29 -9.24
CA ARG A 187 21.16 -3.72 -7.83
C ARG A 187 20.81 -2.56 -6.94
N TRP A 188 19.92 -2.80 -6.01
CA TRP A 188 19.52 -1.84 -5.01
C TRP A 188 19.38 -2.50 -3.64
N THR A 189 19.72 -1.77 -2.58
CA THR A 189 19.59 -2.26 -1.22
C THR A 189 18.63 -1.35 -0.46
N PHE A 190 17.46 -1.89 -0.10
CA PHE A 190 16.57 -1.23 0.83
C PHE A 190 17.13 -1.36 2.26
N ARG A 191 17.33 -0.23 2.91
CA ARG A 191 17.64 -0.15 4.33
C ARG A 191 16.42 0.35 5.06
N PRO A 192 15.77 -0.49 5.89
CA PRO A 192 14.58 -0.07 6.61
C PRO A 192 14.87 1.20 7.45
N PRO A 193 13.95 2.18 7.48
CA PRO A 193 14.04 3.28 8.43
C PRO A 193 14.09 2.76 9.87
N GLU A 194 14.59 3.58 10.81
CA GLU A 194 14.72 3.19 12.21
C GLU A 194 13.39 2.70 12.80
N GLY A 195 13.44 1.56 13.48
CA GLY A 195 12.29 0.90 14.10
C GLY A 195 11.38 0.11 13.16
N HIS A 196 11.58 0.18 11.83
CA HIS A 196 10.78 -0.60 10.88
C HIS A 196 11.20 -2.07 10.91
N ASP A 197 10.32 -2.92 11.37
CA ASP A 197 10.50 -4.37 11.45
C ASP A 197 9.66 -5.14 10.42
N VAL A 198 8.59 -4.55 9.90
CA VAL A 198 7.78 -5.09 8.80
C VAL A 198 8.32 -4.62 7.45
N ALA A 199 8.43 -5.54 6.48
CA ALA A 199 8.65 -5.18 5.07
C ALA A 199 8.05 -6.23 4.13
N TRP A 200 7.57 -5.77 2.98
CA TRP A 200 6.98 -6.59 1.92
C TRP A 200 7.12 -5.93 0.54
N ILE A 201 7.04 -6.72 -0.52
CA ILE A 201 6.96 -6.23 -1.90
C ILE A 201 5.79 -6.87 -2.66
N ALA A 202 5.27 -6.16 -3.66
CA ALA A 202 4.39 -6.71 -4.68
C ALA A 202 4.87 -6.26 -6.06
N SER A 203 5.21 -7.23 -6.91
CA SER A 203 5.76 -6.96 -8.24
C SER A 203 4.64 -6.77 -9.27
N HIS A 204 4.75 -5.71 -10.08
CA HIS A 204 3.82 -5.42 -11.18
C HIS A 204 4.49 -5.48 -12.56
N GLN A 205 5.81 -5.64 -12.62
CA GLN A 205 6.58 -5.73 -13.85
C GLN A 205 7.88 -6.51 -13.64
N GLY A 206 8.22 -7.39 -14.58
CA GLY A 206 9.50 -8.07 -14.64
C GLY A 206 9.76 -9.07 -13.52
N THR A 207 11.04 -9.30 -13.23
CA THR A 207 11.49 -10.26 -12.21
C THR A 207 12.65 -9.67 -11.42
N VAL A 208 12.54 -9.68 -10.10
CA VAL A 208 13.58 -9.27 -9.16
C VAL A 208 14.03 -10.47 -8.30
N ALA A 209 15.32 -10.57 -8.01
CA ALA A 209 15.87 -11.52 -7.05
C ALA A 209 16.08 -10.85 -5.69
N THR A 210 15.57 -11.47 -4.58
CA THR A 210 15.62 -10.92 -3.21
C THR A 210 15.22 -11.94 -2.12
N PRO A 211 16.03 -12.71 -1.53
CA PRO A 211 17.11 -13.52 -2.11
C PRO A 211 16.61 -14.50 -3.16
N GLU A 212 15.30 -14.80 -3.17
CA GLU A 212 14.61 -15.62 -4.16
C GLU A 212 14.09 -14.75 -5.32
N ARG A 213 13.63 -15.39 -6.38
CA ARG A 213 13.01 -14.69 -7.53
C ARG A 213 11.56 -14.37 -7.22
N ILE A 214 11.17 -13.12 -7.42
CA ILE A 214 9.80 -12.61 -7.35
C ILE A 214 9.45 -12.03 -8.72
N SER A 215 8.39 -12.53 -9.32
CA SER A 215 7.95 -12.15 -10.67
C SER A 215 6.67 -11.34 -10.64
N THR A 216 6.30 -10.74 -11.75
CA THR A 216 5.05 -10.00 -11.92
C THR A 216 3.84 -10.74 -11.33
N GLY A 217 3.02 -10.04 -10.55
CA GLY A 217 1.82 -10.56 -9.88
C GLY A 217 2.11 -11.36 -8.60
N GLU A 218 3.36 -11.39 -8.12
CA GLU A 218 3.71 -11.99 -6.83
C GLU A 218 3.86 -10.95 -5.73
N PHE A 219 3.41 -11.33 -4.55
CA PHE A 219 3.63 -10.67 -3.28
C PHE A 219 4.61 -11.51 -2.44
N ALA A 220 5.52 -10.83 -1.73
CA ALA A 220 6.40 -11.46 -0.74
C ALA A 220 6.53 -10.56 0.50
N ALA A 221 6.30 -11.15 1.68
CA ALA A 221 6.63 -10.53 2.96
C ALA A 221 7.94 -11.14 3.48
N PHE A 222 8.76 -10.29 4.09
CA PHE A 222 10.04 -10.68 4.67
C PHE A 222 9.89 -11.03 6.16
N GLU A 223 10.84 -11.79 6.70
CA GLU A 223 10.97 -11.99 8.15
C GLU A 223 10.97 -10.64 8.88
N GLU A 224 10.39 -10.58 10.07
CA GLU A 224 10.45 -9.36 10.89
C GLU A 224 11.91 -9.02 11.26
N GLY A 225 12.22 -7.73 11.28
CA GLY A 225 13.54 -7.23 11.65
C GLY A 225 13.98 -6.02 10.81
N ASP A 226 15.13 -5.48 11.13
CA ASP A 226 15.72 -4.26 10.58
C ASP A 226 16.84 -4.51 9.55
N ARG A 227 17.17 -5.79 9.27
CA ARG A 227 18.22 -6.13 8.31
C ARG A 227 17.89 -5.61 6.92
N PRO A 228 18.88 -5.14 6.16
CA PRO A 228 18.71 -4.71 4.78
C PRO A 228 18.12 -5.80 3.88
N ILE A 229 17.40 -5.39 2.84
CA ILE A 229 16.89 -6.27 1.79
C ILE A 229 17.60 -5.90 0.50
N ARG A 230 18.24 -6.88 -0.14
CA ARG A 230 18.97 -6.69 -1.41
C ARG A 230 18.11 -7.13 -2.56
N PHE A 231 18.09 -6.32 -3.59
CA PHE A 231 17.37 -6.54 -4.83
C PHE A 231 18.34 -6.56 -6.01
N GLU A 232 18.14 -7.51 -6.91
CA GLU A 232 18.80 -7.55 -8.23
C GLU A 232 17.75 -7.73 -9.31
N ALA A 233 17.63 -6.78 -10.23
CA ALA A 233 16.66 -6.84 -11.31
C ALA A 233 17.15 -7.81 -12.40
N LEU A 234 16.41 -8.90 -12.62
CA LEU A 234 16.74 -9.89 -13.68
C LEU A 234 16.17 -9.49 -15.03
N SER A 235 15.30 -8.49 -15.06
CA SER A 235 14.76 -7.79 -16.23
C SER A 235 14.43 -6.36 -15.81
N ASP A 236 13.99 -5.48 -16.72
CA ASP A 236 13.37 -4.22 -16.33
C ASP A 236 12.21 -4.51 -15.38
N THR A 237 12.30 -4.05 -14.13
CA THR A 237 11.43 -4.48 -13.03
C THR A 237 10.77 -3.28 -12.34
N GLY A 238 9.49 -3.45 -11.99
CA GLY A 238 8.71 -2.51 -11.18
C GLY A 238 7.99 -3.24 -10.06
N PHE A 239 8.10 -2.73 -8.84
CA PHE A 239 7.40 -3.26 -7.67
C PHE A 239 7.10 -2.17 -6.64
N ILE A 240 6.05 -2.36 -5.88
CA ILE A 240 5.82 -1.57 -4.67
C ILE A 240 6.48 -2.24 -3.48
N LEU A 241 6.97 -1.43 -2.53
CA LEU A 241 7.55 -1.87 -1.27
C LEU A 241 6.89 -1.12 -0.11
N GLY A 242 6.32 -1.87 0.84
CA GLY A 242 5.85 -1.35 2.10
C GLY A 242 6.78 -1.75 3.24
N SER A 243 7.05 -0.83 4.15
CA SER A 243 7.80 -1.07 5.37
C SER A 243 7.26 -0.23 6.51
N ALA A 244 7.21 -0.78 7.72
CA ALA A 244 6.66 -0.08 8.87
C ALA A 244 7.20 -0.61 10.21
N VAL A 245 7.01 0.20 11.25
CA VAL A 245 6.93 -0.29 12.62
C VAL A 245 5.66 -1.13 12.73
N LYS A 246 5.77 -2.36 13.21
CA LYS A 246 4.60 -3.24 13.34
C LYS A 246 3.54 -2.61 14.24
N HIS A 247 2.32 -2.51 13.71
CA HIS A 247 1.19 -1.96 14.44
C HIS A 247 0.90 -2.81 15.69
N PRO A 248 0.98 -2.25 16.92
CA PRO A 248 0.95 -3.04 18.14
C PRO A 248 -0.45 -3.46 18.58
N TYR A 249 -1.50 -2.97 17.89
CA TYR A 249 -2.90 -3.22 18.27
C TYR A 249 -3.48 -4.42 17.53
N ASP A 250 -4.58 -4.96 18.06
CA ASP A 250 -5.39 -5.96 17.37
C ASP A 250 -6.05 -5.36 16.12
N LEU A 251 -6.46 -6.23 15.19
CA LEU A 251 -7.26 -5.86 14.03
C LEU A 251 -8.68 -6.38 14.21
N VAL A 252 -9.58 -5.52 14.70
CA VAL A 252 -10.99 -5.85 14.84
C VAL A 252 -11.72 -5.45 13.56
N THR A 253 -12.05 -6.45 12.74
CA THR A 253 -12.58 -6.27 11.40
C THR A 253 -14.09 -6.18 11.37
N GLY A 254 -14.63 -5.18 10.64
CA GLY A 254 -16.00 -5.10 10.17
C GLY A 254 -16.11 -5.43 8.69
N HIS A 255 -17.26 -5.13 8.07
CA HIS A 255 -17.44 -5.45 6.64
C HIS A 255 -16.52 -4.61 5.73
N TYR A 256 -16.34 -3.33 6.03
CA TYR A 256 -15.46 -2.37 5.29
C TYR A 256 -14.56 -1.58 6.24
N SER A 257 -14.34 -2.08 7.44
CA SER A 257 -13.72 -1.36 8.53
C SER A 257 -12.69 -2.22 9.23
N VAL A 258 -11.62 -1.58 9.73
CA VAL A 258 -10.65 -2.21 10.62
C VAL A 258 -10.34 -1.22 11.73
N HIS A 259 -10.52 -1.63 12.97
CA HIS A 259 -10.28 -0.80 14.15
C HIS A 259 -9.39 -1.52 15.17
N THR A 260 -8.82 -0.79 16.10
CA THR A 260 -7.95 -1.35 17.14
C THR A 260 -8.70 -2.07 18.25
N ASN A 261 -10.01 -1.86 18.34
CA ASN A 261 -10.86 -2.50 19.34
C ASN A 261 -12.35 -2.50 18.94
N ALA A 262 -13.16 -3.35 19.58
CA ALA A 262 -14.56 -3.51 19.28
C ALA A 262 -15.43 -2.27 19.58
N ALA A 263 -15.00 -1.39 20.49
CA ALA A 263 -15.76 -0.18 20.79
C ALA A 263 -15.61 0.84 19.67
N SER A 264 -14.38 1.04 19.20
CA SER A 264 -14.08 1.91 18.05
C SER A 264 -14.75 1.39 16.77
N LEU A 265 -14.74 0.08 16.53
CA LEU A 265 -15.44 -0.52 15.38
C LEU A 265 -16.94 -0.19 15.42
N ARG A 266 -17.63 -0.37 16.57
CA ARG A 266 -19.06 -0.04 16.68
C ARG A 266 -19.35 1.44 16.39
N ILE A 267 -18.48 2.35 16.82
CA ILE A 267 -18.61 3.79 16.54
C ILE A 267 -18.45 4.04 15.04
N GLY A 268 -17.39 3.52 14.42
CA GLY A 268 -17.13 3.68 13.00
C GLY A 268 -18.26 3.12 12.13
N GLU A 269 -18.75 1.91 12.41
CA GLU A 269 -19.86 1.30 11.67
C GLU A 269 -21.18 2.05 11.85
N LYS A 270 -21.44 2.60 13.03
CA LYS A 270 -22.57 3.49 13.24
C LYS A 270 -22.47 4.73 12.36
N ASN A 271 -21.30 5.38 12.32
CA ASN A 271 -21.08 6.58 11.53
C ASN A 271 -21.27 6.31 10.04
N ILE A 272 -20.65 5.27 9.49
CA ILE A 272 -20.81 4.92 8.06
C ILE A 272 -22.26 4.55 7.72
N SER A 273 -22.99 3.90 8.64
CA SER A 273 -24.42 3.61 8.47
C SER A 273 -25.26 4.89 8.44
N GLU A 274 -24.94 5.88 9.25
CA GLU A 274 -25.63 7.19 9.26
C GLU A 274 -25.36 7.98 7.97
N ILE A 275 -24.11 7.97 7.46
CA ILE A 275 -23.77 8.55 6.18
C ILE A 275 -24.55 7.86 5.06
N GLY A 276 -24.55 6.50 5.04
CA GLY A 276 -25.26 5.71 4.03
C GLY A 276 -26.77 6.02 4.01
N ARG A 277 -27.42 6.18 5.16
CA ARG A 277 -28.83 6.61 5.23
C ARG A 277 -29.06 7.99 4.62
N ARG A 278 -28.15 8.96 4.87
CA ARG A 278 -28.24 10.29 4.23
C ARG A 278 -28.10 10.21 2.73
N LEU A 279 -27.12 9.45 2.21
CA LEU A 279 -26.93 9.24 0.78
C LEU A 279 -28.13 8.57 0.10
N HIS A 280 -28.75 7.60 0.79
CA HIS A 280 -29.97 6.95 0.31
C HIS A 280 -31.14 7.95 0.22
N ASN A 281 -31.35 8.75 1.25
CA ASN A 281 -32.41 9.77 1.27
C ASN A 281 -32.21 10.87 0.22
N GLN A 282 -30.97 11.14 -0.17
CA GLN A 282 -30.60 12.06 -1.23
C GLN A 282 -30.69 11.44 -2.64
N GLY A 283 -30.99 10.14 -2.74
CA GLY A 283 -31.04 9.41 -4.02
C GLY A 283 -29.69 9.13 -4.67
N VAL A 284 -28.59 9.31 -3.93
CA VAL A 284 -27.21 9.04 -4.41
C VAL A 284 -26.96 7.52 -4.47
N LEU A 285 -27.40 6.79 -3.45
CA LEU A 285 -27.42 5.33 -3.47
C LEU A 285 -28.71 4.91 -4.18
N GLY A 286 -28.61 4.26 -5.36
CA GLY A 286 -29.75 3.67 -6.03
C GLY A 286 -30.54 2.78 -5.07
N ARG A 287 -31.85 2.59 -5.32
CA ARG A 287 -32.67 1.64 -4.55
C ARG A 287 -31.97 0.27 -4.65
N ALA A 288 -31.58 -0.29 -3.48
CA ALA A 288 -31.12 -1.66 -3.41
C ALA A 288 -32.15 -2.52 -4.14
N GLY A 289 -31.74 -3.15 -5.24
CA GLY A 289 -32.61 -4.09 -5.95
C GLY A 289 -33.09 -5.13 -4.96
N ARG A 290 -34.42 -5.31 -4.90
CA ARG A 290 -35.08 -6.36 -4.13
C ARG A 290 -34.77 -7.71 -4.75
#